data_83735af37e64f4b1d24840d2817693ef
#
_entry.id   83735af37e64f4b1d24840d2817693ef
#
_cell.length_a   1.000
_cell.length_b   1.000
_cell.length_c   1.000
_cell.angle_alpha   90.00
_cell.angle_beta   90.00
_cell.angle_gamma   90.00
#
_symmetry.space_group_name_H-M   'P 1'
#
loop_
_entity.id
_entity.type
_entity.pdbx_description
1 polymer ?
#
loop_
_entity_poly.entity_id
_entity_poly.type
_entity_poly.pdbx_seq_one_letter_code
_entity_poly.pdbx_strand_id
1 'polypeptide(L)'
;MIHDLVDYRLLNTEDREDLEEYLRQRGWLRDGERVVDVSRAGEGNMNCTLRVCTERRSCIAKQSRPWVEKYPSIPAPDSRISMEALFYSSVASTEAVATRMPRLLDFDEGQRVMLLEDLGETADFMHTYGVGAGGDVPLQFLCEWLSALLGSQFDRQTQRALENRGMRVLNHEHIFDLPLQADNGLDIDGLTAGLSAPARALKELSL
;
A
#
# COMPACT_ATOMS: atom_id res chain seq x y z
N MET A 1 6.53 19.14 15.37
CA MET A 1 6.18 18.63 14.00
C MET A 1 6.10 17.12 14.08
N ILE A 2 5.27 16.47 13.24
CA ILE A 2 5.01 15.00 13.32
C ILE A 2 6.28 14.16 13.09
N HIS A 3 7.27 14.71 12.39
CA HIS A 3 8.56 14.05 12.10
C HIS A 3 9.42 13.75 13.34
N ASP A 4 9.24 14.47 14.42
CA ASP A 4 10.03 14.31 15.65
C ASP A 4 9.54 13.13 16.54
N LEU A 5 8.49 12.42 16.12
CA LEU A 5 7.88 11.32 16.88
C LEU A 5 8.27 9.92 16.33
N VAL A 6 9.17 9.87 15.36
CA VAL A 6 9.55 8.62 14.68
C VAL A 6 10.99 8.32 15.06
N ASP A 7 11.22 7.17 15.67
CA ASP A 7 12.55 6.68 16.07
C ASP A 7 13.22 5.79 15.00
N TYR A 8 12.72 5.83 13.77
CA TYR A 8 13.27 5.11 12.64
C TYR A 8 13.49 6.04 11.42
N ARG A 9 14.37 5.61 10.52
CA ARG A 9 14.74 6.34 9.30
C ARG A 9 13.55 6.51 8.37
N LEU A 10 13.36 7.72 7.84
CA LEU A 10 12.33 7.98 6.83
C LEU A 10 12.96 7.92 5.43
N LEU A 11 12.59 6.90 4.66
CA LEU A 11 13.05 6.77 3.27
C LEU A 11 12.49 7.90 2.40
N ASN A 12 13.30 8.42 1.51
CA ASN A 12 12.91 9.46 0.55
C ASN A 12 13.69 9.33 -0.75
N THR A 13 13.34 10.12 -1.75
CA THR A 13 14.04 10.17 -3.05
C THR A 13 15.23 11.14 -3.08
N GLU A 14 15.36 11.99 -2.07
CA GLU A 14 16.31 13.10 -2.08
C GLU A 14 17.68 12.66 -1.56
N ASP A 15 17.71 11.74 -0.59
CA ASP A 15 18.93 11.26 0.03
C ASP A 15 19.25 9.81 -0.42
N ARG A 16 19.80 9.70 -1.64
CA ARG A 16 20.19 8.43 -2.22
C ARG A 16 21.33 7.76 -1.45
N GLU A 17 22.26 8.54 -0.91
CA GLU A 17 23.44 8.01 -0.21
C GLU A 17 23.02 7.36 1.12
N ASP A 18 22.14 8.02 1.86
CA ASP A 18 21.57 7.47 3.09
C ASP A 18 20.78 6.19 2.83
N LEU A 19 19.99 6.17 1.76
CA LEU A 19 19.26 4.95 1.35
C LEU A 19 20.21 3.83 0.95
N GLU A 20 21.25 4.11 0.17
CA GLU A 20 22.27 3.12 -0.23
C GLU A 20 22.96 2.52 1.00
N GLU A 21 23.34 3.36 1.96
CA GLU A 21 23.96 2.92 3.20
C GLU A 21 23.03 2.00 4.00
N TYR A 22 21.76 2.40 4.14
CA TYR A 22 20.76 1.56 4.81
C TYR A 22 20.60 0.19 4.14
N LEU A 23 20.42 0.18 2.82
CA LEU A 23 20.29 -1.08 2.06
C LEU A 23 21.53 -1.96 2.18
N ARG A 24 22.71 -1.36 2.25
CA ARG A 24 23.98 -2.06 2.45
C ARG A 24 24.08 -2.67 3.86
N GLN A 25 23.74 -1.89 4.89
CA GLN A 25 23.72 -2.37 6.28
C GLN A 25 22.76 -3.55 6.48
N ARG A 26 21.65 -3.57 5.72
CA ARG A 26 20.69 -4.66 5.71
C ARG A 26 21.13 -5.88 4.88
N GLY A 27 22.24 -5.78 4.16
CA GLY A 27 22.68 -6.83 3.24
C GLY A 27 21.82 -6.97 1.97
N TRP A 28 21.04 -5.95 1.65
CA TRP A 28 20.19 -5.93 0.46
C TRP A 28 20.94 -5.53 -0.82
N LEU A 29 22.08 -4.88 -0.67
CA LEU A 29 23.04 -4.66 -1.74
C LEU A 29 24.17 -5.67 -1.69
N ARG A 30 24.58 -6.16 -2.85
CA ARG A 30 25.78 -7.01 -3.01
C ARG A 30 27.04 -6.17 -2.90
N ASP A 31 28.18 -6.83 -2.68
CA ASP A 31 29.49 -6.15 -2.68
C ASP A 31 29.72 -5.41 -3.99
N GLY A 32 30.08 -4.13 -3.87
CA GLY A 32 30.30 -3.24 -5.00
C GLY A 32 29.05 -2.80 -5.75
N GLU A 33 27.85 -3.23 -5.36
CA GLU A 33 26.59 -2.78 -5.93
C GLU A 33 26.24 -1.39 -5.41
N ARG A 34 25.85 -0.48 -6.31
CA ARG A 34 25.46 0.90 -6.00
C ARG A 34 24.05 1.21 -6.44
N VAL A 35 23.41 2.11 -5.71
CA VAL A 35 22.13 2.69 -6.10
C VAL A 35 22.39 3.78 -7.14
N VAL A 36 21.85 3.62 -8.35
CA VAL A 36 22.02 4.58 -9.45
C VAL A 36 20.83 5.50 -9.59
N ASP A 37 19.63 5.05 -9.24
CA ASP A 37 18.40 5.86 -9.27
C ASP A 37 17.44 5.47 -8.17
N VAL A 38 16.70 6.47 -7.68
CA VAL A 38 15.61 6.32 -6.72
C VAL A 38 14.43 7.17 -7.17
N SER A 39 13.32 6.54 -7.44
CA SER A 39 12.11 7.23 -7.88
C SER A 39 10.88 6.73 -7.11
N ARG A 40 9.81 7.50 -7.11
CA ARG A 40 8.54 7.02 -6.54
C ARG A 40 7.95 5.94 -7.45
N ALA A 41 7.51 4.83 -6.83
CA ALA A 41 6.86 3.74 -7.53
C ALA A 41 5.34 3.81 -7.33
N GLY A 42 4.65 4.21 -8.39
CA GLY A 42 3.19 4.33 -8.40
C GLY A 42 2.64 5.51 -7.59
N GLU A 43 1.32 5.64 -7.59
CA GLU A 43 0.57 6.70 -6.90
C GLU A 43 0.03 6.24 -5.52
N GLY A 44 0.79 5.44 -4.79
CA GLY A 44 0.38 4.90 -3.49
C GLY A 44 0.05 6.01 -2.49
N ASN A 45 -1.15 5.96 -1.91
CA ASN A 45 -1.61 6.99 -0.98
C ASN A 45 -1.12 6.76 0.46
N MET A 46 -0.97 5.49 0.86
CA MET A 46 -0.81 5.10 2.26
C MET A 46 0.65 5.01 2.70
N ASN A 47 1.53 4.52 1.84
CA ASN A 47 2.92 4.21 2.16
C ASN A 47 3.88 4.97 1.25
N CYS A 48 5.07 5.28 1.75
CA CYS A 48 6.19 5.67 0.91
C CYS A 48 6.64 4.45 0.11
N THR A 49 6.54 4.51 -1.21
CA THR A 49 6.93 3.41 -2.09
C THR A 49 7.94 3.93 -3.09
N LEU A 50 9.15 3.37 -3.04
CA LEU A 50 10.29 3.78 -3.85
C LEU A 50 10.74 2.65 -4.75
N ARG A 51 10.95 2.93 -6.02
CA ARG A 51 11.73 2.09 -6.91
C ARG A 51 13.19 2.43 -6.74
N VAL A 52 13.97 1.45 -6.35
CA VAL A 52 15.41 1.57 -6.16
C VAL A 52 16.10 0.80 -7.28
N CYS A 53 16.81 1.50 -8.12
CA CYS A 53 17.57 0.91 -9.23
C CYS A 53 19.05 0.86 -8.87
N THR A 54 19.65 -0.29 -9.09
CA THR A 54 21.11 -0.48 -9.06
C THR A 54 21.62 -0.67 -10.48
N GLU A 55 22.94 -0.77 -10.65
CA GLU A 55 23.56 -1.07 -11.93
C GLU A 55 23.13 -2.44 -12.50
N ARG A 56 22.54 -3.31 -11.69
CA ARG A 56 22.29 -4.72 -12.01
C ARG A 56 20.82 -5.12 -11.95
N ARG A 57 20.04 -4.45 -11.12
CA ARG A 57 18.64 -4.83 -10.82
C ARG A 57 17.88 -3.66 -10.24
N SER A 58 16.57 -3.83 -10.12
CA SER A 58 15.71 -2.94 -9.36
C SER A 58 14.92 -3.71 -8.30
N CYS A 59 14.44 -2.99 -7.30
CA CYS A 59 13.53 -3.48 -6.28
C CYS A 59 12.61 -2.36 -5.83
N ILE A 60 11.52 -2.72 -5.15
CA ILE A 60 10.60 -1.78 -4.54
C ILE A 60 10.83 -1.77 -3.03
N ALA A 61 11.25 -0.63 -2.49
CA ALA A 61 11.31 -0.38 -1.05
C ALA A 61 10.03 0.33 -0.63
N LYS A 62 9.25 -0.29 0.25
CA LYS A 62 7.97 0.22 0.73
C LYS A 62 8.03 0.44 2.23
N GLN A 63 7.71 1.66 2.69
CA GLN A 63 7.76 2.03 4.11
C GLN A 63 6.41 2.60 4.55
N SER A 64 5.91 2.14 5.68
CA SER A 64 4.82 2.78 6.37
C SER A 64 5.34 3.85 7.33
N ARG A 65 4.54 4.90 7.51
CA ARG A 65 4.77 6.01 8.43
C ARG A 65 3.57 6.14 9.37
N PRO A 66 3.67 6.80 10.52
CA PRO A 66 2.53 6.96 11.43
C PRO A 66 1.47 7.96 10.91
N TRP A 67 1.45 8.15 9.59
CA TRP A 67 0.48 8.97 8.85
C TRP A 67 0.22 8.39 7.47
N VAL A 68 -0.82 8.91 6.80
CA VAL A 68 -1.10 8.64 5.39
C VAL A 68 -0.09 9.40 4.53
N GLU A 69 0.70 8.74 3.71
CA GLU A 69 1.80 9.35 2.94
C GLU A 69 1.37 10.55 2.11
N LYS A 70 0.21 10.44 1.44
CA LYS A 70 -0.34 11.53 0.62
C LYS A 70 -0.98 12.64 1.45
N TYR A 71 -1.40 12.33 2.67
CA TYR A 71 -2.11 13.25 3.57
C TYR A 71 -1.49 13.20 4.97
N PRO A 72 -0.32 13.83 5.18
CA PRO A 72 0.43 13.69 6.45
C PRO A 72 -0.30 14.20 7.71
N SER A 73 -1.37 14.94 7.54
CA SER A 73 -2.24 15.36 8.65
C SER A 73 -3.16 14.27 9.16
N ILE A 74 -3.30 13.14 8.43
CA ILE A 74 -4.13 12.01 8.82
C ILE A 74 -3.23 10.95 9.48
N PRO A 75 -3.37 10.72 10.80
CA PRO A 75 -2.65 9.64 11.48
C PRO A 75 -3.02 8.28 10.91
N ALA A 76 -2.06 7.38 10.80
CA ALA A 76 -2.31 6.02 10.35
C ALA A 76 -1.37 5.04 11.08
N PRO A 77 -1.83 3.81 11.41
CA PRO A 77 -0.98 2.82 12.06
C PRO A 77 0.23 2.47 11.18
N ASP A 78 1.44 2.63 11.69
CA ASP A 78 2.67 2.25 10.98
C ASP A 78 2.87 0.73 10.94
N SER A 79 2.25 -0.01 11.86
CA SER A 79 2.21 -1.47 11.85
C SER A 79 1.49 -2.09 10.63
N ARG A 80 0.82 -1.28 9.80
CA ARG A 80 0.15 -1.78 8.57
C ARG A 80 1.12 -2.48 7.62
N ILE A 81 2.39 -2.07 7.57
CA ILE A 81 3.40 -2.73 6.74
C ILE A 81 3.76 -4.12 7.28
N SER A 82 3.76 -4.31 8.61
CA SER A 82 3.97 -5.61 9.23
C SER A 82 2.84 -6.59 8.88
N MET A 83 1.61 -6.08 8.80
CA MET A 83 0.46 -6.88 8.35
C MET A 83 0.57 -7.24 6.88
N GLU A 84 1.05 -6.32 6.05
CA GLU A 84 1.29 -6.57 4.64
C GLU A 84 2.41 -7.61 4.45
N ALA A 85 3.54 -7.49 5.16
CA ALA A 85 4.63 -8.46 5.12
C ALA A 85 4.19 -9.86 5.62
N LEU A 86 3.36 -9.90 6.68
CA LEU A 86 2.77 -11.15 7.17
C LEU A 86 1.87 -11.79 6.12
N PHE A 87 1.06 -11.01 5.40
CA PHE A 87 0.23 -11.53 4.32
C PHE A 87 1.09 -12.17 3.22
N TYR A 88 2.12 -11.47 2.73
CA TYR A 88 3.05 -12.03 1.73
C TYR A 88 3.66 -13.34 2.20
N SER A 89 4.15 -13.38 3.44
CA SER A 89 4.74 -14.59 4.02
C SER A 89 3.74 -15.72 4.15
N SER A 90 2.50 -15.41 4.53
CA SER A 90 1.44 -16.41 4.74
C SER A 90 0.97 -17.08 3.45
N VAL A 91 1.01 -16.37 2.32
CA VAL A 91 0.58 -16.89 1.01
C VAL A 91 1.74 -17.43 0.18
N ALA A 92 2.99 -17.29 0.64
CA ALA A 92 4.19 -17.66 -0.13
C ALA A 92 4.21 -19.14 -0.58
N SER A 93 3.58 -20.03 0.20
CA SER A 93 3.47 -21.46 -0.14
C SER A 93 2.26 -21.79 -1.04
N THR A 94 1.36 -20.84 -1.28
CA THR A 94 0.20 -21.03 -2.16
C THR A 94 0.58 -20.59 -3.58
N GLU A 95 1.08 -21.51 -4.39
CA GLU A 95 1.63 -21.25 -5.72
C GLU A 95 0.70 -20.41 -6.60
N ALA A 96 -0.59 -20.75 -6.64
CA ALA A 96 -1.59 -20.03 -7.43
C ALA A 96 -1.80 -18.56 -7.01
N VAL A 97 -1.40 -18.19 -5.78
CA VAL A 97 -1.41 -16.83 -5.28
C VAL A 97 -0.04 -16.18 -5.47
N ALA A 98 1.01 -16.83 -4.97
CA ALA A 98 2.36 -16.27 -4.91
C ALA A 98 2.97 -15.96 -6.28
N THR A 99 2.70 -16.78 -7.30
CA THR A 99 3.21 -16.57 -8.67
C THR A 99 2.60 -15.36 -9.39
N ARG A 100 1.53 -14.80 -8.86
CA ARG A 100 0.82 -13.64 -9.42
C ARG A 100 1.00 -12.37 -8.56
N MET A 101 1.99 -12.37 -7.68
CA MET A 101 2.33 -11.26 -6.81
C MET A 101 3.83 -10.98 -6.85
N PRO A 102 4.27 -9.73 -6.57
CA PRO A 102 5.68 -9.48 -6.33
C PRO A 102 6.17 -10.33 -5.15
N ARG A 103 7.37 -10.85 -5.23
CA ARG A 103 7.95 -11.60 -4.11
C ARG A 103 8.36 -10.63 -3.00
N LEU A 104 8.07 -10.97 -1.76
CA LEU A 104 8.68 -10.35 -0.60
C LEU A 104 10.14 -10.81 -0.53
N LEU A 105 11.08 -9.89 -0.69
CA LEU A 105 12.52 -10.17 -0.66
C LEU A 105 13.06 -10.11 0.75
N ASP A 106 12.61 -9.12 1.54
CA ASP A 106 12.97 -8.99 2.96
C ASP A 106 12.01 -8.02 3.67
N PHE A 107 12.04 -8.04 5.02
CA PHE A 107 11.26 -7.14 5.86
C PHE A 107 12.07 -6.69 7.07
N ASP A 108 12.18 -5.38 7.26
CA ASP A 108 12.75 -4.74 8.43
C ASP A 108 11.64 -4.16 9.31
N GLU A 109 11.24 -4.92 10.31
CA GLU A 109 10.17 -4.50 11.22
C GLU A 109 10.55 -3.23 11.99
N GLY A 110 11.81 -3.10 12.42
CA GLY A 110 12.29 -1.93 13.16
C GLY A 110 12.23 -0.63 12.39
N GLN A 111 12.50 -0.68 11.08
CA GLN A 111 12.44 0.48 10.19
C GLN A 111 11.12 0.58 9.42
N ARG A 112 10.17 -0.31 9.68
CA ARG A 112 8.88 -0.36 8.96
C ARG A 112 9.04 -0.43 7.44
N VAL A 113 10.06 -1.13 6.96
CA VAL A 113 10.39 -1.24 5.54
C VAL A 113 10.28 -2.68 5.06
N MET A 114 9.56 -2.88 3.97
CA MET A 114 9.63 -4.13 3.23
C MET A 114 10.23 -3.93 1.84
N LEU A 115 11.01 -4.92 1.42
CA LEU A 115 11.63 -4.97 0.10
C LEU A 115 10.89 -5.98 -0.75
N LEU A 116 10.41 -5.52 -1.90
CA LEU A 116 9.67 -6.33 -2.86
C LEU A 116 10.42 -6.44 -4.19
N GLU A 117 10.12 -7.50 -4.91
CA GLU A 117 10.47 -7.63 -6.31
C GLU A 117 9.88 -6.47 -7.12
N ASP A 118 10.67 -5.90 -8.00
CA ASP A 118 10.19 -4.93 -8.98
C ASP A 118 9.69 -5.66 -10.23
N LEU A 119 8.40 -5.53 -10.51
CA LEU A 119 7.76 -6.12 -11.70
C LEU A 119 7.99 -5.27 -12.97
N GLY A 120 8.75 -4.18 -12.86
CA GLY A 120 9.01 -3.27 -13.98
C GLY A 120 7.83 -2.36 -14.28
N GLU A 121 7.67 -2.00 -15.54
CA GLU A 121 6.53 -1.21 -15.99
C GLU A 121 5.29 -2.08 -16.03
N THR A 122 4.34 -1.78 -15.18
CA THR A 122 3.03 -2.45 -15.10
C THR A 122 1.94 -1.41 -15.27
N ALA A 123 0.82 -1.82 -15.88
CA ALA A 123 -0.39 -1.02 -15.95
C ALA A 123 -1.42 -1.57 -14.96
N ASP A 124 -2.27 -0.68 -14.48
CA ASP A 124 -3.45 -1.04 -13.71
C ASP A 124 -4.69 -1.24 -14.62
N PHE A 125 -5.82 -1.52 -14.01
CA PHE A 125 -7.09 -1.69 -14.72
C PHE A 125 -7.88 -0.38 -14.88
N MET A 126 -7.28 0.79 -14.62
CA MET A 126 -7.98 2.08 -14.75
C MET A 126 -8.52 2.34 -16.15
N HIS A 127 -7.85 1.80 -17.17
CA HIS A 127 -8.33 1.88 -18.55
C HIS A 127 -9.71 1.25 -18.76
N THR A 128 -10.16 0.34 -17.89
CA THR A 128 -11.47 -0.30 -17.97
C THR A 128 -12.63 0.65 -17.68
N TYR A 129 -12.35 1.79 -17.02
CA TYR A 129 -13.34 2.85 -16.78
C TYR A 129 -13.48 3.83 -17.95
N GLY A 130 -12.63 3.72 -18.98
CA GLY A 130 -12.69 4.57 -20.16
C GLY A 130 -13.87 4.21 -21.08
N VAL A 131 -14.47 5.23 -21.73
CA VAL A 131 -15.54 5.01 -22.71
C VAL A 131 -14.94 4.25 -23.93
N GLY A 132 -15.52 3.10 -24.25
CA GLY A 132 -15.06 2.26 -25.35
C GLY A 132 -13.87 1.31 -24.99
N ALA A 133 -13.52 1.24 -23.72
CA ALA A 133 -12.49 0.33 -23.22
C ALA A 133 -12.99 -1.13 -23.17
N GLY A 134 -13.33 -1.70 -24.32
CA GLY A 134 -13.65 -3.11 -24.51
C GLY A 134 -12.38 -3.94 -24.75
N GLY A 135 -11.36 -3.76 -23.88
CA GLY A 135 -10.20 -4.66 -23.89
C GLY A 135 -10.51 -5.91 -23.07
N ASP A 136 -9.96 -7.06 -23.50
CA ASP A 136 -10.02 -8.30 -22.71
C ASP A 136 -9.29 -8.09 -21.38
N VAL A 137 -10.03 -7.72 -20.34
CA VAL A 137 -9.52 -7.79 -18.98
C VAL A 137 -9.32 -9.27 -18.66
N PRO A 138 -8.15 -9.70 -18.19
CA PRO A 138 -7.90 -11.10 -17.87
C PRO A 138 -8.65 -11.52 -16.59
N LEU A 139 -10.00 -11.37 -16.61
CA LEU A 139 -10.89 -11.65 -15.49
C LEU A 139 -10.73 -13.08 -14.99
N GLN A 140 -10.47 -14.01 -15.89
CA GLN A 140 -10.24 -15.40 -15.51
C GLN A 140 -9.06 -15.51 -14.54
N PHE A 141 -7.92 -14.91 -14.85
CA PHE A 141 -6.73 -14.96 -13.98
C PHE A 141 -6.97 -14.28 -12.63
N LEU A 142 -7.71 -13.17 -12.63
CA LEU A 142 -8.09 -12.48 -11.40
C LEU A 142 -9.03 -13.35 -10.55
N CYS A 143 -10.03 -13.97 -11.16
CA CYS A 143 -10.95 -14.88 -10.47
C CYS A 143 -10.23 -16.13 -9.93
N GLU A 144 -9.31 -16.70 -10.69
CA GLU A 144 -8.48 -17.83 -10.24
C GLU A 144 -7.63 -17.44 -9.04
N TRP A 145 -6.97 -16.27 -9.08
CA TRP A 145 -6.18 -15.76 -7.97
C TRP A 145 -7.02 -15.54 -6.72
N LEU A 146 -8.18 -14.85 -6.85
CA LEU A 146 -9.11 -14.62 -5.75
C LEU A 146 -9.64 -15.94 -5.16
N SER A 147 -10.00 -16.91 -6.00
CA SER A 147 -10.48 -18.22 -5.57
C SER A 147 -9.39 -18.96 -4.78
N ALA A 148 -8.16 -18.94 -5.26
CA ALA A 148 -7.02 -19.55 -4.57
C ALA A 148 -6.73 -18.86 -3.22
N LEU A 149 -6.78 -17.52 -3.19
CA LEU A 149 -6.60 -16.75 -1.97
C LEU A 149 -7.69 -17.05 -0.93
N LEU A 150 -8.97 -17.05 -1.34
CA LEU A 150 -10.10 -17.35 -0.45
C LEU A 150 -10.09 -18.81 0.03
N GLY A 151 -9.53 -19.71 -0.77
CA GLY A 151 -9.32 -21.12 -0.40
C GLY A 151 -8.12 -21.36 0.50
N SER A 152 -7.26 -20.36 0.72
CA SER A 152 -6.07 -20.48 1.56
C SER A 152 -6.44 -20.69 3.02
N GLN A 153 -5.78 -21.67 3.66
CA GLN A 153 -6.01 -21.98 5.07
C GLN A 153 -4.91 -21.34 5.92
N PHE A 154 -5.29 -20.48 6.84
CA PHE A 154 -4.41 -19.90 7.83
C PHE A 154 -4.75 -20.43 9.22
N ASP A 155 -3.74 -20.65 10.06
CA ASP A 155 -3.98 -20.95 11.46
C ASP A 155 -4.64 -19.76 12.20
N ARG A 156 -5.19 -20.02 13.38
CA ARG A 156 -5.93 -19.00 14.14
C ARG A 156 -5.07 -17.83 14.57
N GLN A 157 -3.77 -18.04 14.79
CA GLN A 157 -2.85 -16.97 15.18
C GLN A 157 -2.62 -16.03 14.01
N THR A 158 -2.33 -16.57 12.84
CA THR A 158 -2.16 -15.81 11.59
C THR A 158 -3.45 -15.06 11.23
N GLN A 159 -4.61 -15.72 11.33
CA GLN A 159 -5.91 -15.06 11.08
C GLN A 159 -6.12 -13.84 11.98
N ARG A 160 -5.84 -13.96 13.28
CA ARG A 160 -5.98 -12.85 14.25
C ARG A 160 -4.98 -11.73 13.96
N ALA A 161 -3.75 -12.08 13.60
CA ALA A 161 -2.74 -11.09 13.25
C ALA A 161 -3.14 -10.31 11.98
N LEU A 162 -3.68 -10.99 10.96
CA LEU A 162 -4.14 -10.38 9.72
C LEU A 162 -5.46 -9.58 9.84
N GLU A 163 -6.12 -9.56 11.01
CA GLU A 163 -7.31 -8.72 11.24
C GLU A 163 -7.07 -7.23 10.99
N ASN A 164 -5.82 -6.77 11.14
CA ASN A 164 -5.39 -5.39 10.89
C ASN A 164 -6.36 -4.34 11.48
N ARG A 165 -6.68 -4.48 12.76
CA ARG A 165 -7.73 -3.70 13.44
C ARG A 165 -7.52 -2.19 13.32
N GLY A 166 -6.28 -1.72 13.42
CA GLY A 166 -5.97 -0.30 13.31
C GLY A 166 -6.37 0.29 11.96
N MET A 167 -6.07 -0.42 10.85
CA MET A 167 -6.49 0.01 9.52
C MET A 167 -7.99 -0.13 9.29
N ARG A 168 -8.63 -1.13 9.90
CA ARG A 168 -10.09 -1.28 9.82
C ARG A 168 -10.81 -0.12 10.50
N VAL A 169 -10.32 0.34 11.65
CA VAL A 169 -10.86 1.53 12.34
C VAL A 169 -10.67 2.77 11.46
N LEU A 170 -9.48 3.01 10.94
CA LEU A 170 -9.20 4.14 10.06
C LEU A 170 -10.08 4.12 8.81
N ASN A 171 -10.22 2.96 8.17
CA ASN A 171 -11.06 2.82 6.98
C ASN A 171 -12.55 3.01 7.33
N HIS A 172 -13.00 2.51 8.47
CA HIS A 172 -14.38 2.71 8.90
C HIS A 172 -14.69 4.20 9.07
N GLU A 173 -13.83 4.91 9.79
CA GLU A 173 -13.98 6.35 10.00
C GLU A 173 -14.05 7.12 8.67
N HIS A 174 -13.15 6.84 7.73
CA HIS A 174 -13.04 7.61 6.48
C HIS A 174 -14.04 7.19 5.40
N ILE A 175 -14.54 5.94 5.44
CA ILE A 175 -15.45 5.42 4.41
C ILE A 175 -16.92 5.54 4.86
N PHE A 176 -17.19 5.34 6.15
CA PHE A 176 -18.56 5.27 6.67
C PHE A 176 -18.92 6.42 7.58
N ASP A 177 -18.03 6.83 8.51
CA ASP A 177 -18.39 7.88 9.47
C ASP A 177 -18.25 9.28 8.87
N LEU A 178 -17.07 9.62 8.35
CA LEU A 178 -16.80 10.96 7.81
C LEU A 178 -17.75 11.36 6.69
N PRO A 179 -18.04 10.54 5.67
CA PRO A 179 -18.98 10.91 4.60
C PRO A 179 -20.40 11.17 5.09
N LEU A 180 -20.81 10.56 6.22
CA LEU A 180 -22.15 10.70 6.80
C LEU A 180 -22.27 11.82 7.83
N GLN A 181 -21.16 12.44 8.25
CA GLN A 181 -21.21 13.61 9.15
C GLN A 181 -21.83 14.80 8.43
N ALA A 182 -22.63 15.58 9.19
CA ALA A 182 -23.33 16.73 8.63
C ALA A 182 -22.39 17.80 8.08
N ASP A 183 -21.28 18.06 8.82
CA ASP A 183 -20.24 19.03 8.44
C ASP A 183 -18.89 18.30 8.31
N ASN A 184 -18.71 17.65 7.16
CA ASN A 184 -17.51 16.87 6.86
C ASN A 184 -16.52 17.60 5.95
N GLY A 185 -16.81 18.83 5.52
CA GLY A 185 -15.96 19.62 4.64
C GLY A 185 -15.84 19.10 3.21
N LEU A 186 -16.62 18.06 2.82
CA LEU A 186 -16.58 17.50 1.48
C LEU A 186 -17.47 18.27 0.52
N ASP A 187 -16.90 18.87 -0.51
CA ASP A 187 -17.63 19.45 -1.64
C ASP A 187 -17.91 18.39 -2.71
N ILE A 188 -19.02 17.66 -2.54
CA ILE A 188 -19.43 16.64 -3.51
C ILE A 188 -20.14 17.22 -4.73
N ASP A 189 -20.69 18.45 -4.65
CA ASP A 189 -21.27 19.13 -5.81
C ASP A 189 -20.19 19.63 -6.77
N GLY A 190 -18.97 19.90 -6.27
CA GLY A 190 -17.81 20.18 -7.11
C GLY A 190 -17.38 18.98 -7.97
N LEU A 191 -17.70 17.76 -7.54
CA LEU A 191 -17.48 16.53 -8.32
C LEU A 191 -18.65 16.24 -9.27
N THR A 192 -19.87 16.34 -8.79
CA THR A 192 -21.09 16.11 -9.58
C THR A 192 -22.22 16.99 -9.04
N ALA A 193 -22.66 17.93 -9.84
CA ALA A 193 -23.68 18.87 -9.47
C ALA A 193 -25.00 18.17 -9.02
N GLY A 194 -25.55 18.63 -7.90
CA GLY A 194 -26.80 18.12 -7.34
C GLY A 194 -26.68 16.93 -6.40
N LEU A 195 -25.45 16.44 -6.09
CA LEU A 195 -25.26 15.33 -5.15
C LEU A 195 -25.43 15.73 -3.68
N SER A 196 -25.22 16.98 -3.32
CA SER A 196 -25.31 17.44 -1.92
C SER A 196 -26.70 17.27 -1.32
N ALA A 197 -27.75 17.45 -2.09
CA ALA A 197 -29.14 17.34 -1.61
C ALA A 197 -29.51 15.89 -1.22
N PRO A 198 -29.35 14.86 -2.07
CA PRO A 198 -29.61 13.48 -1.70
C PRO A 198 -28.64 12.98 -0.62
N ALA A 199 -27.38 13.43 -0.62
CA ALA A 199 -26.43 13.06 0.43
C ALA A 199 -26.86 13.59 1.81
N ARG A 200 -27.41 14.81 1.89
CA ARG A 200 -27.95 15.36 3.13
C ARG A 200 -29.13 14.54 3.64
N ALA A 201 -30.05 14.15 2.75
CA ALA A 201 -31.17 13.30 3.11
C ALA A 201 -30.71 11.92 3.67
N LEU A 202 -29.66 11.33 3.09
CA LEU A 202 -29.08 10.07 3.60
C LEU A 202 -28.44 10.25 4.97
N LYS A 203 -27.76 11.37 5.23
CA LYS A 203 -27.16 11.68 6.55
C LYS A 203 -28.21 11.79 7.65
N GLU A 204 -29.41 12.31 7.34
CA GLU A 204 -30.53 12.39 8.28
C GLU A 204 -31.13 11.01 8.65
N LEU A 205 -30.95 10.01 7.78
CA LEU A 205 -31.43 8.64 8.03
C LEU A 205 -30.48 7.78 8.89
N SER A 206 -29.22 8.19 9.00
CA SER A 206 -28.18 7.43 9.72
C SER A 206 -28.03 7.82 11.19
N LEU A 207 -28.88 8.69 11.71
CA LEU A 207 -29.02 9.06 13.13
C LEU A 207 -30.16 8.25 13.76
#